data_3ec4d5993867c137483cd3c9a24e186a
#
_entry.id   3ec4d5993867c137483cd3c9a24e186a
#
_cell.length_a   1.000
_cell.length_b   1.000
_cell.length_c   1.000
_cell.angle_alpha   90.00
_cell.angle_beta   90.00
_cell.angle_gamma   90.00
#
_symmetry.space_group_name_H-M   'P 1'
#
loop_
_entity.id
_entity.type
_entity.pdbx_description
1 polymer ?
#
loop_
_entity_poly.entity_id
_entity_poly.type
_entity_poly.pdbx_seq_one_letter_code
_entity_poly.pdbx_strand_id
1 'polypeptide(L)'
;TVARKLAHEIKNPLTPIQLSIDRLQEKFYKKITDGKDEFKNYLTTINRQIKDIEALVNEFSSFARMPNPVFKKLEIIHVITRAIDFYNMSTLNEISCGVLKKKFIIAGDEEQLYRVFLNLIKNSEDSISEKKQKNIDFKGKISVEIECNSDYITITLIDNGVGIEDTAKIMTPYYTTKKNGTGLGLPIVSKIINEHSGEILVLNNNPGAKIIITLPRIK
;
A
#
# COMPACT_ATOMS: atom_id res chain seq x y z
N THR A 1 -2.26 17.95 -15.76
CA THR A 1 -2.75 16.70 -16.36
C THR A 1 -4.24 16.53 -16.10
N VAL A 2 -4.98 15.89 -17.01
CA VAL A 2 -6.43 15.61 -16.92
C VAL A 2 -6.79 14.94 -15.59
N ALA A 3 -6.00 13.98 -15.16
CA ALA A 3 -6.23 13.25 -13.90
C ALA A 3 -6.21 14.16 -12.64
N ARG A 4 -5.37 15.21 -12.62
CA ARG A 4 -5.36 16.18 -11.51
C ARG A 4 -6.66 16.99 -11.47
N LYS A 5 -7.10 17.43 -12.64
CA LYS A 5 -8.33 18.21 -12.76
C LYS A 5 -9.53 17.37 -12.31
N LEU A 6 -9.61 16.13 -12.80
CA LEU A 6 -10.65 15.17 -12.39
C LEU A 6 -10.62 14.90 -10.86
N ALA A 7 -9.44 14.67 -10.28
CA ALA A 7 -9.32 14.46 -8.85
C ALA A 7 -9.81 15.67 -8.03
N HIS A 8 -9.48 16.89 -8.46
CA HIS A 8 -10.01 18.11 -7.83
C HIS A 8 -11.51 18.27 -8.03
N GLU A 9 -12.02 17.97 -9.22
CA GLU A 9 -13.45 18.05 -9.54
C GLU A 9 -14.28 17.02 -8.77
N ILE A 10 -13.71 15.84 -8.46
CA ILE A 10 -14.36 14.83 -7.60
C ILE A 10 -14.30 15.22 -6.13
N LYS A 11 -13.19 15.80 -5.64
CA LYS A 11 -13.08 16.27 -4.25
C LYS A 11 -14.00 17.43 -3.92
N ASN A 12 -14.21 18.33 -4.86
CA ASN A 12 -15.02 19.52 -4.65
C ASN A 12 -16.43 19.24 -4.11
N PRO A 13 -17.22 18.28 -4.63
CA PRO A 13 -18.52 17.94 -4.07
C PRO A 13 -18.47 17.14 -2.77
N LEU A 14 -17.36 16.45 -2.45
CA LEU A 14 -17.26 15.63 -1.23
C LEU A 14 -17.22 16.48 0.04
N THR A 15 -16.52 17.60 0.02
CA THR A 15 -16.45 18.51 1.18
C THR A 15 -17.82 19.06 1.60
N PRO A 16 -18.67 19.62 0.68
CA PRO A 16 -20.03 20.02 1.06
C PRO A 16 -20.92 18.88 1.56
N ILE A 17 -20.76 17.67 0.99
CA ILE A 17 -21.51 16.49 1.46
C ILE A 17 -21.10 16.15 2.88
N GLN A 18 -19.79 16.11 3.19
CA GLN A 18 -19.29 15.87 4.54
C GLN A 18 -19.85 16.89 5.54
N LEU A 19 -19.77 18.18 5.23
CA LEU A 19 -20.32 19.25 6.06
C LEU A 19 -21.84 19.12 6.27
N SER A 20 -22.57 18.66 5.26
CA SER A 20 -24.02 18.45 5.38
C SER A 20 -24.35 17.30 6.32
N ILE A 21 -23.56 16.22 6.30
CA ILE A 21 -23.71 15.07 7.19
C ILE A 21 -23.39 15.48 8.63
N ASP A 22 -22.31 16.23 8.83
CA ASP A 22 -21.92 16.71 10.17
C ASP A 22 -23.02 17.61 10.76
N ARG A 23 -23.62 18.52 9.95
CA ARG A 23 -24.75 19.35 10.34
C ARG A 23 -26.02 18.55 10.63
N LEU A 24 -26.29 17.50 9.84
CA LEU A 24 -27.41 16.60 10.10
C LEU A 24 -27.23 15.89 11.44
N GLN A 25 -26.04 15.40 11.73
CA GLN A 25 -25.71 14.78 12.99
C GLN A 25 -25.89 15.75 14.15
N GLU A 26 -25.31 16.96 14.06
CA GLU A 26 -25.38 17.97 15.11
C GLU A 26 -26.83 18.41 15.37
N LYS A 27 -27.58 18.71 14.33
CA LYS A 27 -28.92 19.29 14.43
C LYS A 27 -30.00 18.28 14.84
N PHE A 28 -29.91 17.05 14.34
CA PHE A 28 -31.02 16.10 14.48
C PHE A 28 -30.75 14.98 15.46
N TYR A 29 -29.50 14.59 15.74
CA TYR A 29 -29.16 13.45 16.62
C TYR A 29 -29.81 13.57 18.03
N LYS A 30 -29.88 14.80 18.57
CA LYS A 30 -30.50 15.06 19.89
C LYS A 30 -32.04 15.09 19.86
N LYS A 31 -32.62 15.22 18.65
CA LYS A 31 -34.07 15.35 18.45
C LYS A 31 -34.75 14.04 18.10
N ILE A 32 -33.96 13.04 17.72
CA ILE A 32 -34.44 11.72 17.37
C ILE A 32 -34.74 10.95 18.66
N THR A 33 -36.00 10.55 18.85
CA THR A 33 -36.45 9.76 20.00
C THR A 33 -36.50 8.28 19.67
N ASP A 34 -36.83 7.94 18.41
CA ASP A 34 -36.89 6.56 17.90
C ASP A 34 -35.95 6.40 16.70
N GLY A 35 -35.33 5.24 16.55
CA GLY A 35 -34.37 4.98 15.45
C GLY A 35 -33.02 5.70 15.55
N LYS A 36 -32.63 6.16 16.75
CA LYS A 36 -31.39 6.94 16.96
C LYS A 36 -30.14 6.20 16.56
N ASP A 37 -30.07 4.90 16.86
CA ASP A 37 -28.92 4.06 16.52
C ASP A 37 -28.86 3.77 15.03
N GLU A 38 -30.01 3.57 14.38
CA GLU A 38 -30.09 3.43 12.93
C GLU A 38 -29.60 4.71 12.22
N PHE A 39 -30.07 5.87 12.66
CA PHE A 39 -29.63 7.15 12.12
C PHE A 39 -28.13 7.34 12.25
N LYS A 40 -27.55 7.03 13.43
CA LYS A 40 -26.10 7.05 13.65
C LYS A 40 -25.36 6.10 12.73
N ASN A 41 -25.87 4.89 12.55
CA ASN A 41 -25.27 3.88 11.68
C ASN A 41 -25.28 4.31 10.21
N TYR A 42 -26.35 4.94 9.73
CA TYR A 42 -26.43 5.49 8.37
C TYR A 42 -25.40 6.61 8.18
N LEU A 43 -25.32 7.57 9.09
CA LEU A 43 -24.34 8.67 9.01
C LEU A 43 -22.90 8.12 9.06
N THR A 44 -22.62 7.16 9.92
CA THR A 44 -21.30 6.52 10.02
C THR A 44 -20.94 5.80 8.71
N THR A 45 -21.92 5.13 8.11
CA THR A 45 -21.74 4.43 6.83
C THR A 45 -21.44 5.42 5.70
N ILE A 46 -22.22 6.52 5.60
CA ILE A 46 -21.99 7.53 4.57
C ILE A 46 -20.63 8.20 4.76
N ASN A 47 -20.26 8.57 6.00
CA ASN A 47 -18.97 9.17 6.31
C ASN A 47 -17.80 8.27 5.92
N ARG A 48 -17.93 6.96 6.15
CA ARG A 48 -16.93 5.97 5.71
C ARG A 48 -16.81 5.95 4.19
N GLN A 49 -17.93 5.92 3.45
CA GLN A 49 -17.92 5.90 1.99
C GLN A 49 -17.28 7.17 1.39
N ILE A 50 -17.51 8.34 2.00
CA ILE A 50 -16.86 9.59 1.57
C ILE A 50 -15.35 9.48 1.74
N LYS A 51 -14.88 9.00 2.90
CA LYS A 51 -13.44 8.80 3.15
C LYS A 51 -12.81 7.81 2.18
N ASP A 52 -13.53 6.73 1.86
CA ASP A 52 -13.08 5.72 0.89
C ASP A 52 -12.94 6.33 -0.52
N ILE A 53 -13.90 7.17 -0.94
CA ILE A 53 -13.82 7.89 -2.22
C ILE A 53 -12.67 8.91 -2.21
N GLU A 54 -12.47 9.65 -1.12
CA GLU A 54 -11.34 10.59 -0.98
C GLU A 54 -9.99 9.87 -1.08
N ALA A 55 -9.86 8.72 -0.45
CA ALA A 55 -8.65 7.90 -0.51
C ALA A 55 -8.37 7.43 -1.95
N LEU A 56 -9.39 6.89 -2.64
CA LEU A 56 -9.31 6.50 -4.05
C LEU A 56 -8.87 7.64 -4.96
N VAL A 57 -9.49 8.82 -4.81
CA VAL A 57 -9.17 10.00 -5.61
C VAL A 57 -7.74 10.49 -5.34
N ASN A 58 -7.30 10.43 -4.09
CA ASN A 58 -5.94 10.81 -3.70
C ASN A 58 -4.90 9.86 -4.32
N GLU A 59 -5.12 8.55 -4.25
CA GLU A 59 -4.23 7.56 -4.85
C GLU A 59 -4.20 7.67 -6.37
N PHE A 60 -5.36 7.83 -7.02
CA PHE A 60 -5.44 8.07 -8.45
C PHE A 60 -4.66 9.33 -8.88
N SER A 61 -4.87 10.44 -8.18
CA SER A 61 -4.15 11.69 -8.43
C SER A 61 -2.64 11.52 -8.26
N SER A 62 -2.24 10.75 -7.25
CA SER A 62 -0.84 10.43 -6.93
C SER A 62 -0.20 9.54 -8.00
N PHE A 63 -0.95 8.54 -8.49
CA PHE A 63 -0.52 7.64 -9.55
C PHE A 63 -0.34 8.39 -10.89
N ALA A 64 -1.33 9.21 -11.24
CA ALA A 64 -1.31 9.98 -12.48
C ALA A 64 -0.28 11.13 -12.47
N ARG A 65 0.22 11.52 -11.31
CA ARG A 65 1.11 12.65 -11.06
C ARG A 65 2.53 12.24 -10.70
N MET A 66 2.84 10.97 -10.76
CA MET A 66 4.17 10.50 -10.36
C MET A 66 5.23 11.28 -11.15
N PRO A 67 6.07 12.08 -10.47
CA PRO A 67 7.13 12.82 -11.13
C PRO A 67 8.14 11.86 -11.73
N ASN A 68 8.86 12.30 -12.73
CA ASN A 68 10.01 11.53 -13.22
C ASN A 68 10.98 11.29 -12.05
N PRO A 69 11.59 10.09 -11.96
CA PRO A 69 12.51 9.77 -10.87
C PRO A 69 13.77 10.65 -10.94
N VAL A 70 14.21 11.09 -9.77
CA VAL A 70 15.47 11.81 -9.60
C VAL A 70 16.54 10.82 -9.13
N PHE A 71 17.27 10.24 -10.08
CA PHE A 71 18.26 9.20 -9.78
C PHE A 71 19.46 9.75 -9.01
N LYS A 72 19.75 9.09 -7.88
CA LYS A 72 20.97 9.30 -7.08
C LYS A 72 21.59 7.97 -6.75
N LYS A 73 22.90 7.96 -6.46
CA LYS A 73 23.57 6.80 -5.87
C LYS A 73 23.05 6.62 -4.45
N LEU A 74 22.42 5.48 -4.17
CA LEU A 74 21.86 5.17 -2.86
C LEU A 74 22.11 3.71 -2.46
N GLU A 75 22.14 3.45 -1.17
CA GLU A 75 22.19 2.11 -0.62
C GLU A 75 20.76 1.65 -0.28
N ILE A 76 20.26 0.68 -1.06
CA ILE A 76 18.85 0.29 -1.01
C ILE A 76 18.42 -0.26 0.36
N ILE A 77 19.37 -0.81 1.14
CA ILE A 77 19.07 -1.31 2.47
C ILE A 77 18.56 -0.21 3.41
N HIS A 78 19.04 1.02 3.29
CA HIS A 78 18.57 2.14 4.11
C HIS A 78 17.11 2.47 3.81
N VAL A 79 16.72 2.41 2.54
CA VAL A 79 15.32 2.64 2.13
C VAL A 79 14.39 1.56 2.68
N ILE A 80 14.83 0.30 2.59
CA ILE A 80 14.07 -0.85 3.09
C ILE A 80 13.93 -0.77 4.61
N THR A 81 15.03 -0.53 5.33
CA THR A 81 15.02 -0.43 6.80
C THR A 81 14.12 0.71 7.26
N ARG A 82 14.19 1.89 6.62
CA ARG A 82 13.30 3.03 6.90
C ARG A 82 11.81 2.64 6.76
N ALA A 83 11.46 1.85 5.75
CA ALA A 83 10.09 1.40 5.55
C ALA A 83 9.66 0.37 6.60
N ILE A 84 10.55 -0.54 6.99
CA ILE A 84 10.32 -1.52 8.06
C ILE A 84 10.14 -0.81 9.40
N ASP A 85 10.99 0.16 9.73
CA ASP A 85 10.92 0.90 10.98
C ASP A 85 9.60 1.67 11.12
N PHE A 86 9.11 2.24 10.01
CA PHE A 86 7.81 2.91 9.98
C PHE A 86 6.66 1.97 10.42
N TYR A 87 6.68 0.72 9.96
CA TYR A 87 5.64 -0.27 10.32
C TYR A 87 5.88 -0.88 11.71
N ASN A 88 7.11 -1.12 12.12
CA ASN A 88 7.44 -1.65 13.45
C ASN A 88 6.92 -0.77 14.60
N MET A 89 6.70 0.52 14.37
CA MET A 89 6.10 1.43 15.35
C MET A 89 4.59 1.17 15.58
N SER A 90 3.90 0.49 14.66
CA SER A 90 2.44 0.36 14.67
C SER A 90 1.93 -1.08 14.54
N THR A 91 2.77 -2.03 14.15
CA THR A 91 2.38 -3.43 13.94
C THR A 91 2.76 -4.33 15.11
N LEU A 92 1.96 -5.38 15.32
CA LEU A 92 2.26 -6.51 16.23
C LEU A 92 2.85 -7.71 15.47
N ASN A 93 3.05 -7.58 14.16
CA ASN A 93 3.65 -8.63 13.34
C ASN A 93 5.18 -8.56 13.40
N GLU A 94 5.84 -9.70 13.26
CA GLU A 94 7.29 -9.76 13.15
C GLU A 94 7.70 -9.37 11.73
N ILE A 95 8.48 -8.27 11.60
CA ILE A 95 9.09 -7.89 10.33
C ILE A 95 10.61 -8.04 10.48
N SER A 96 11.19 -8.97 9.73
CA SER A 96 12.62 -9.25 9.73
C SER A 96 13.27 -8.87 8.39
N CYS A 97 14.50 -8.36 8.46
CA CYS A 97 15.32 -8.12 7.28
C CYS A 97 16.65 -8.86 7.45
N GLY A 98 16.92 -9.79 6.55
CA GLY A 98 18.21 -10.50 6.49
C GLY A 98 19.27 -9.61 5.87
N VAL A 99 20.11 -9.01 6.71
CA VAL A 99 21.21 -8.14 6.24
C VAL A 99 22.48 -8.94 6.06
N LEU A 100 22.88 -9.15 4.83
CA LEU A 100 24.26 -9.56 4.53
C LEU A 100 25.19 -8.34 4.69
N LYS A 101 26.43 -8.54 5.19
CA LYS A 101 27.48 -7.50 5.34
C LYS A 101 28.01 -7.02 3.97
N LYS A 102 27.14 -6.76 2.99
CA LYS A 102 27.49 -6.30 1.66
C LYS A 102 26.80 -4.96 1.38
N LYS A 103 27.44 -4.12 0.56
CA LYS A 103 26.81 -2.89 0.08
C LYS A 103 25.93 -3.18 -1.13
N PHE A 104 24.71 -2.70 -1.07
CA PHE A 104 23.70 -2.86 -2.12
C PHE A 104 23.40 -1.50 -2.76
N ILE A 105 24.28 -1.09 -3.67
CA ILE A 105 24.24 0.26 -4.26
C ILE A 105 23.54 0.23 -5.61
N ILE A 106 22.57 1.13 -5.78
CA ILE A 106 21.81 1.34 -7.01
C ILE A 106 21.81 2.82 -7.40
N ALA A 107 21.45 3.12 -8.65
CA ALA A 107 20.96 4.43 -9.06
C ALA A 107 19.43 4.43 -8.90
N GLY A 108 18.89 5.31 -8.05
CA GLY A 108 17.45 5.33 -7.81
C GLY A 108 16.96 6.61 -7.15
N ASP A 109 15.65 6.79 -7.19
CA ASP A 109 14.92 7.81 -6.45
C ASP A 109 14.49 7.24 -5.10
N GLU A 110 15.08 7.78 -4.03
CA GLU A 110 14.85 7.28 -2.65
C GLU A 110 13.38 7.31 -2.23
N GLU A 111 12.67 8.40 -2.52
CA GLU A 111 11.29 8.55 -2.09
C GLU A 111 10.32 7.64 -2.89
N GLN A 112 10.60 7.45 -4.19
CA GLN A 112 9.82 6.51 -4.99
C GLN A 112 10.06 5.06 -4.52
N LEU A 113 11.31 4.67 -4.28
CA LEU A 113 11.64 3.33 -3.77
C LEU A 113 11.12 3.12 -2.34
N TYR A 114 11.17 4.13 -1.48
CA TYR A 114 10.55 4.08 -0.17
C TYR A 114 9.04 3.80 -0.28
N ARG A 115 8.35 4.47 -1.21
CA ARG A 115 6.94 4.21 -1.50
C ARG A 115 6.67 2.77 -1.98
N VAL A 116 7.59 2.17 -2.74
CA VAL A 116 7.51 0.76 -3.14
C VAL A 116 7.42 -0.12 -1.89
N PHE A 117 8.38 -0.01 -0.97
CA PHE A 117 8.42 -0.87 0.21
C PHE A 117 7.26 -0.61 1.17
N LEU A 118 6.82 0.64 1.33
CA LEU A 118 5.60 0.93 2.09
C LEU A 118 4.38 0.21 1.52
N ASN A 119 4.18 0.23 0.20
CA ASN A 119 3.06 -0.47 -0.44
C ASN A 119 3.14 -1.99 -0.26
N LEU A 120 4.34 -2.56 -0.40
CA LEU A 120 4.53 -4.01 -0.27
C LEU A 120 4.29 -4.48 1.17
N ILE A 121 4.89 -3.80 2.16
CA ILE A 121 4.70 -4.15 3.58
C ILE A 121 3.23 -3.98 3.95
N LYS A 122 2.56 -2.90 3.52
CA LYS A 122 1.12 -2.70 3.74
C LYS A 122 0.29 -3.86 3.18
N ASN A 123 0.59 -4.31 1.97
CA ASN A 123 -0.12 -5.42 1.36
C ASN A 123 0.04 -6.71 2.16
N SER A 124 1.23 -6.97 2.69
CA SER A 124 1.51 -8.11 3.56
C SER A 124 0.79 -8.00 4.90
N GLU A 125 0.79 -6.82 5.55
CA GLU A 125 0.06 -6.54 6.78
C GLU A 125 -1.45 -6.77 6.61
N ASP A 126 -2.03 -6.29 5.52
CA ASP A 126 -3.45 -6.49 5.19
C ASP A 126 -3.77 -7.99 5.02
N SER A 127 -2.92 -8.73 4.28
CA SER A 127 -3.05 -10.18 4.06
C SER A 127 -2.96 -10.97 5.35
N ILE A 128 -2.03 -10.61 6.25
CA ILE A 128 -1.88 -11.20 7.58
C ILE A 128 -3.09 -10.87 8.45
N SER A 129 -3.58 -9.64 8.41
CA SER A 129 -4.74 -9.18 9.19
C SER A 129 -6.01 -9.96 8.81
N GLU A 130 -6.21 -10.23 7.52
CA GLU A 130 -7.30 -11.08 7.05
C GLU A 130 -7.20 -12.51 7.60
N LYS A 131 -6.00 -13.07 7.63
CA LYS A 131 -5.76 -14.41 8.19
C LYS A 131 -5.99 -14.46 9.70
N LYS A 132 -5.60 -13.39 10.43
CA LYS A 132 -5.85 -13.26 11.87
C LYS A 132 -7.34 -13.22 12.21
N GLN A 133 -8.18 -12.63 11.37
CA GLN A 133 -9.63 -12.66 11.57
C GLN A 133 -10.21 -14.09 11.57
N LYS A 134 -9.57 -15.01 10.84
CA LYS A 134 -9.96 -16.43 10.75
C LYS A 134 -9.28 -17.29 11.85
N ASN A 135 -8.15 -16.81 12.41
CA ASN A 135 -7.37 -17.51 13.45
C ASN A 135 -6.69 -16.48 14.36
N ILE A 136 -7.25 -16.23 15.54
CA ILE A 136 -6.80 -15.19 16.49
C ILE A 136 -5.35 -15.41 16.98
N ASP A 137 -4.92 -16.67 17.15
CA ASP A 137 -3.59 -17.02 17.63
C ASP A 137 -2.51 -17.00 16.53
N PHE A 138 -2.89 -16.61 15.30
CA PHE A 138 -1.98 -16.58 14.17
C PHE A 138 -0.91 -15.50 14.35
N LYS A 139 0.36 -15.90 14.31
CA LYS A 139 1.51 -15.00 14.32
C LYS A 139 1.88 -14.59 12.91
N GLY A 140 1.63 -13.32 12.60
CA GLY A 140 2.01 -12.75 11.33
C GLY A 140 3.52 -12.54 11.23
N LYS A 141 4.08 -12.90 10.08
CA LYS A 141 5.51 -12.74 9.78
C LYS A 141 5.72 -12.21 8.39
N ILE A 142 6.60 -11.21 8.27
CA ILE A 142 7.10 -10.66 7.02
C ILE A 142 8.62 -10.77 7.06
N SER A 143 9.23 -11.34 6.02
CA SER A 143 10.67 -11.38 5.87
C SER A 143 11.10 -10.69 4.59
N VAL A 144 12.20 -9.93 4.67
CA VAL A 144 12.86 -9.30 3.54
C VAL A 144 14.26 -9.86 3.43
N GLU A 145 14.58 -10.44 2.29
CA GLU A 145 15.90 -10.99 1.97
C GLU A 145 16.50 -10.19 0.82
N ILE A 146 17.79 -9.91 0.89
CA ILE A 146 18.50 -9.14 -0.12
C ILE A 146 19.74 -9.91 -0.56
N GLU A 147 19.81 -10.16 -1.85
CA GLU A 147 20.95 -10.80 -2.50
C GLU A 147 21.49 -9.93 -3.63
N CYS A 148 22.74 -10.12 -4.02
CA CYS A 148 23.29 -9.45 -5.20
C CYS A 148 24.26 -10.37 -5.93
N ASN A 149 24.26 -10.22 -7.23
CA ASN A 149 25.32 -10.71 -8.13
C ASN A 149 26.14 -9.54 -8.70
N SER A 150 26.85 -9.74 -9.82
CA SER A 150 27.67 -8.70 -10.47
C SER A 150 26.83 -7.53 -10.97
N ASP A 151 25.61 -7.78 -11.45
CA ASP A 151 24.85 -6.84 -12.28
C ASP A 151 23.53 -6.41 -11.64
N TYR A 152 22.98 -7.24 -10.71
CA TYR A 152 21.66 -7.03 -10.14
C TYR A 152 21.65 -7.22 -8.63
N ILE A 153 20.70 -6.52 -8.00
CA ILE A 153 20.28 -6.72 -6.61
C ILE A 153 18.88 -7.32 -6.66
N THR A 154 18.69 -8.44 -5.97
CA THR A 154 17.40 -9.12 -5.83
C THR A 154 16.90 -8.93 -4.41
N ILE A 155 15.69 -8.40 -4.28
CA ILE A 155 14.99 -8.18 -3.01
C ILE A 155 13.77 -9.07 -3.01
N THR A 156 13.69 -9.97 -2.04
CA THR A 156 12.59 -10.91 -1.88
C THR A 156 11.82 -10.56 -0.59
N LEU A 157 10.55 -10.24 -0.73
CA LEU A 157 9.63 -10.03 0.39
C LEU A 157 8.66 -11.19 0.45
N ILE A 158 8.56 -11.82 1.64
CA ILE A 158 7.70 -12.99 1.87
C ILE A 158 6.82 -12.70 3.08
N ASP A 159 5.53 -12.97 2.95
CA ASP A 159 4.59 -12.97 4.07
C ASP A 159 3.96 -14.35 4.25
N ASN A 160 3.37 -14.57 5.42
CA ASN A 160 2.64 -15.78 5.76
C ASN A 160 1.11 -15.56 5.84
N GLY A 161 0.61 -14.53 5.19
CA GLY A 161 -0.82 -14.17 5.15
C GLY A 161 -1.71 -15.16 4.39
N VAL A 162 -2.80 -14.67 3.80
CA VAL A 162 -3.75 -15.48 3.03
C VAL A 162 -3.27 -15.82 1.61
N GLY A 163 -2.22 -15.13 1.11
CA GLY A 163 -1.73 -15.26 -0.25
C GLY A 163 -2.50 -14.41 -1.26
N ILE A 164 -2.35 -14.74 -2.55
CA ILE A 164 -2.92 -13.99 -3.67
C ILE A 164 -3.84 -14.91 -4.46
N GLU A 165 -5.09 -14.51 -4.64
CA GLU A 165 -6.11 -15.31 -5.33
C GLU A 165 -5.81 -15.44 -6.84
N ASP A 166 -5.47 -14.34 -7.49
CA ASP A 166 -5.16 -14.29 -8.93
C ASP A 166 -3.89 -13.48 -9.19
N THR A 167 -2.75 -14.17 -9.30
CA THR A 167 -1.45 -13.55 -9.55
C THR A 167 -1.34 -12.90 -10.92
N ALA A 168 -2.16 -13.30 -11.91
CA ALA A 168 -2.15 -12.73 -13.24
C ALA A 168 -2.83 -11.35 -13.28
N LYS A 169 -3.88 -11.16 -12.46
CA LYS A 169 -4.65 -9.91 -12.42
C LYS A 169 -4.15 -8.88 -11.40
N ILE A 170 -3.37 -9.31 -10.40
CA ILE A 170 -2.98 -8.45 -9.28
C ILE A 170 -2.21 -7.17 -9.71
N MET A 171 -1.58 -7.19 -10.90
CA MET A 171 -0.88 -6.05 -11.49
C MET A 171 -1.80 -5.13 -12.31
N THR A 172 -3.06 -5.54 -12.54
CA THR A 172 -4.03 -4.72 -13.29
C THR A 172 -4.50 -3.56 -12.41
N PRO A 173 -4.45 -2.30 -12.87
CA PRO A 173 -4.98 -1.17 -12.13
C PRO A 173 -6.45 -1.38 -11.73
N TYR A 174 -6.80 -0.99 -10.51
CA TYR A 174 -8.13 -1.12 -9.90
C TYR A 174 -8.58 -2.55 -9.57
N TYR A 175 -7.77 -3.57 -9.85
CA TYR A 175 -8.06 -4.92 -9.39
C TYR A 175 -7.71 -5.07 -7.91
N THR A 176 -8.69 -5.46 -7.11
CA THR A 176 -8.53 -5.73 -5.67
C THR A 176 -9.56 -6.74 -5.18
N THR A 177 -9.14 -7.64 -4.31
CA THR A 177 -10.01 -8.55 -3.56
C THR A 177 -10.32 -8.01 -2.15
N LYS A 178 -9.64 -6.92 -1.76
CA LYS A 178 -9.80 -6.30 -0.44
C LYS A 178 -10.99 -5.35 -0.43
N LYS A 179 -11.81 -5.40 0.63
CA LYS A 179 -13.02 -4.57 0.80
C LYS A 179 -12.75 -3.06 0.69
N ASN A 180 -11.61 -2.60 1.19
CA ASN A 180 -11.22 -1.18 1.21
C ASN A 180 -9.93 -0.94 0.38
N GLY A 181 -9.60 -1.86 -0.53
CA GLY A 181 -8.44 -1.72 -1.40
C GLY A 181 -8.76 -0.90 -2.64
N THR A 182 -7.84 -0.06 -3.07
CA THR A 182 -7.98 0.77 -4.28
C THR A 182 -7.55 0.03 -5.55
N GLY A 183 -6.77 -1.06 -5.39
CA GLY A 183 -6.18 -1.79 -6.50
C GLY A 183 -5.08 -1.02 -7.25
N LEU A 184 -4.53 0.05 -6.66
CA LEU A 184 -3.46 0.85 -7.26
C LEU A 184 -2.08 0.59 -6.67
N GLY A 185 -1.99 -0.06 -5.51
CA GLY A 185 -0.71 -0.27 -4.81
C GLY A 185 0.33 -1.01 -5.65
N LEU A 186 0.02 -2.21 -6.14
CA LEU A 186 0.94 -2.99 -6.97
C LEU A 186 1.20 -2.40 -8.37
N PRO A 187 0.22 -1.84 -9.10
CA PRO A 187 0.49 -1.04 -10.29
C PRO A 187 1.47 0.11 -10.07
N ILE A 188 1.38 0.82 -8.94
CA ILE A 188 2.34 1.87 -8.55
C ILE A 188 3.74 1.27 -8.36
N VAL A 189 3.83 0.17 -7.64
CA VAL A 189 5.10 -0.55 -7.42
C VAL A 189 5.71 -0.97 -8.76
N SER A 190 4.93 -1.62 -9.62
CA SER A 190 5.39 -2.06 -10.96
C SER A 190 5.91 -0.89 -11.79
N LYS A 191 5.17 0.22 -11.82
CA LYS A 191 5.58 1.43 -12.54
C LYS A 191 6.92 1.97 -12.03
N ILE A 192 7.08 2.13 -10.71
CA ILE A 192 8.31 2.64 -10.11
C ILE A 192 9.49 1.71 -10.42
N ILE A 193 9.32 0.40 -10.24
CA ILE A 193 10.37 -0.58 -10.51
C ILE A 193 10.79 -0.56 -11.99
N ASN A 194 9.83 -0.49 -12.91
CA ASN A 194 10.12 -0.38 -14.34
C ASN A 194 10.87 0.92 -14.69
N GLU A 195 10.47 2.07 -14.08
CA GLU A 195 11.18 3.34 -14.26
C GLU A 195 12.62 3.30 -13.72
N HIS A 196 12.91 2.39 -12.76
CA HIS A 196 14.25 2.09 -12.26
C HIS A 196 14.97 0.97 -13.04
N SER A 197 14.48 0.62 -14.24
CA SER A 197 15.02 -0.47 -15.09
C SER A 197 15.07 -1.82 -14.36
N GLY A 198 14.18 -2.02 -13.41
CA GLY A 198 14.03 -3.26 -12.65
C GLY A 198 12.84 -4.09 -13.11
N GLU A 199 12.69 -5.24 -12.49
CA GLU A 199 11.60 -6.17 -12.71
C GLU A 199 10.94 -6.54 -11.39
N ILE A 200 9.64 -6.85 -11.43
CA ILE A 200 8.88 -7.36 -10.30
C ILE A 200 8.15 -8.64 -10.67
N LEU A 201 8.27 -9.65 -9.83
CA LEU A 201 7.57 -10.92 -9.93
C LEU A 201 6.76 -11.17 -8.66
N VAL A 202 5.49 -11.53 -8.81
CA VAL A 202 4.57 -11.82 -7.71
C VAL A 202 4.13 -13.26 -7.80
N LEU A 203 4.33 -14.00 -6.72
CA LEU A 203 4.06 -15.43 -6.60
C LEU A 203 3.27 -15.72 -5.33
N ASN A 204 2.53 -16.82 -5.32
CA ASN A 204 2.06 -17.39 -4.07
C ASN A 204 3.22 -18.13 -3.36
N ASN A 205 3.25 -17.99 -2.05
CA ASN A 205 4.03 -18.80 -1.14
C ASN A 205 3.06 -19.60 -0.28
N ASN A 206 3.40 -20.80 0.12
CA ASN A 206 2.49 -21.61 0.94
C ASN A 206 3.04 -21.74 2.37
N PRO A 207 2.54 -20.95 3.35
CA PRO A 207 1.43 -19.98 3.22
C PRO A 207 1.90 -18.58 2.78
N GLY A 208 0.98 -17.76 2.24
CA GLY A 208 1.16 -16.34 1.98
C GLY A 208 1.61 -15.99 0.56
N ALA A 209 2.29 -14.86 0.41
CA ALA A 209 2.80 -14.36 -0.86
C ALA A 209 4.32 -14.17 -0.85
N LYS A 210 4.91 -14.22 -2.04
CA LYS A 210 6.33 -13.94 -2.31
C LYS A 210 6.43 -12.92 -3.43
N ILE A 211 7.09 -11.81 -3.16
CA ILE A 211 7.35 -10.75 -4.14
C ILE A 211 8.85 -10.64 -4.34
N ILE A 212 9.29 -10.69 -5.58
CA ILE A 212 10.70 -10.61 -5.96
C ILE A 212 10.87 -9.35 -6.80
N ILE A 213 11.79 -8.48 -6.39
CA ILE A 213 12.20 -7.28 -7.12
C ILE A 213 13.66 -7.44 -7.52
N THR A 214 13.95 -7.18 -8.79
CA THR A 214 15.31 -7.15 -9.33
C THR A 214 15.63 -5.73 -9.80
N LEU A 215 16.72 -5.15 -9.30
CA LEU A 215 17.18 -3.80 -9.66
C LEU A 215 18.62 -3.84 -10.18
N PRO A 216 18.98 -3.02 -11.20
CA PRO A 216 20.36 -2.91 -11.67
C PRO A 216 21.28 -2.41 -10.55
N ARG A 217 22.40 -3.09 -10.37
CA ARG A 217 23.45 -2.72 -9.42
C ARG A 217 24.43 -1.77 -10.08
N ILE A 218 24.83 -0.73 -9.34
CA ILE A 218 25.96 0.10 -9.75
C ILE A 218 27.21 -0.23 -8.91
N LYS A 219 28.35 -0.17 -9.57
CA LYS A 219 29.66 -0.45 -8.96
C LYS A 219 30.14 0.74 -8.14
#